data_61330ed8ef102671f4a44e9feea282d2
#
_entry.id   61330ed8ef102671f4a44e9feea282d2
#
_cell.length_a   1.000
_cell.length_b   1.000
_cell.length_c   1.000
_cell.angle_alpha   90.00
_cell.angle_beta   90.00
_cell.angle_gamma   90.00
#
_symmetry.space_group_name_H-M   'P 1'
#
loop_
_entity.id
_entity.type
_entity.pdbx_description
1 polymer ?
#
loop_
_entity_poly.entity_id
_entity_poly.type
_entity_poly.pdbx_seq_one_letter_code
_entity_poly.pdbx_strand_id
1 'polypeptide(L)'
;MDIFLIRLLQFMLAIGLLVLLHEGGHFFFAKLFGVKVDKFYLFFDPSIWKWDGSLFKWKPKNSDTQYGIGWLPLGGYCKIAGMIDESFDTEQMKQPEQPWEFRAKPAWQRLLIMIGGVLVNFLLALFIYSMILFHWGESYIPVKDMTLGMKFNAEAKALGFQDGDILVGTEKGEFKEFSADLYRDLSEANRADIIRDGKAMSLQLPGDINLLGMLKAEPSFVRPLIPAEIDSVMADTPAASIGLQKGDRIVAINNKSVDSYNEFTDQLGILEDMMTAAKTQGDSLKIRTTTIVYARGEQQDTVNVVLTPELKLGFFVKSIAGLYEPITKEYGFFESFPAGIKYGWNVLAGYVGDMKYVFTADAAKSLGGFGAIGSLFPPMWDWYLFWKMTAFLSIILAFMNILPIPALDGGHVLFLLYEMITRRKPSETFMIRAEYVGFGILILLMVVANLNDILRWLGYM
;
A
#
# COMPACT_ATOMS: atom_id res chain seq x y z
N MET A 1 7.30 -0.44 -22.80
CA MET A 1 7.96 0.25 -21.67
C MET A 1 8.11 -0.79 -20.58
N ASP A 2 9.27 -0.86 -19.93
CA ASP A 2 9.50 -1.81 -18.86
C ASP A 2 8.52 -1.56 -17.69
N ILE A 3 8.02 -2.62 -17.06
CA ILE A 3 7.11 -2.54 -15.89
C ILE A 3 7.72 -1.68 -14.79
N PHE A 4 9.02 -1.82 -14.57
CA PHE A 4 9.74 -1.00 -13.60
C PHE A 4 9.64 0.50 -13.90
N LEU A 5 9.84 0.90 -15.17
CA LEU A 5 9.75 2.31 -15.58
C LEU A 5 8.33 2.88 -15.44
N ILE A 6 7.31 2.08 -15.71
CA ILE A 6 5.91 2.50 -15.54
C ILE A 6 5.60 2.76 -14.06
N ARG A 7 5.98 1.84 -13.18
CA ARG A 7 5.80 1.97 -11.73
C ARG A 7 6.59 3.14 -11.16
N LEU A 8 7.85 3.28 -11.59
CA LEU A 8 8.70 4.40 -11.17
C LEU A 8 8.10 5.74 -11.57
N LEU A 9 7.60 5.87 -12.81
CA LEU A 9 6.98 7.10 -13.28
C LEU A 9 5.72 7.45 -12.47
N GLN A 10 4.84 6.48 -12.23
CA GLN A 10 3.65 6.67 -11.42
C GLN A 10 4.01 7.09 -9.99
N PHE A 11 4.95 6.39 -9.37
CA PHE A 11 5.45 6.71 -8.03
C PHE A 11 6.01 8.13 -7.95
N MET A 12 6.87 8.51 -8.90
CA MET A 12 7.48 9.85 -8.95
C MET A 12 6.45 10.96 -9.14
N LEU A 13 5.43 10.75 -9.98
CA LEU A 13 4.35 11.71 -10.17
C LEU A 13 3.49 11.84 -8.91
N ALA A 14 3.13 10.73 -8.27
CA ALA A 14 2.35 10.74 -7.04
C ALA A 14 3.11 11.45 -5.90
N ILE A 15 4.34 11.03 -5.60
CA ILE A 15 5.15 11.63 -4.54
C ILE A 15 5.44 13.11 -4.84
N GLY A 16 5.78 13.45 -6.09
CA GLY A 16 5.99 14.85 -6.49
C GLY A 16 4.77 15.73 -6.22
N LEU A 17 3.58 15.25 -6.56
CA LEU A 17 2.32 15.94 -6.28
C LEU A 17 2.08 16.09 -4.77
N LEU A 18 2.24 15.01 -4.01
CA LEU A 18 1.98 14.99 -2.57
C LEU A 18 2.94 15.91 -1.81
N VAL A 19 4.22 15.85 -2.13
CA VAL A 19 5.24 16.71 -1.52
C VAL A 19 5.01 18.18 -1.89
N LEU A 20 4.75 18.46 -3.17
CA LEU A 20 4.48 19.84 -3.61
C LEU A 20 3.31 20.48 -2.86
N LEU A 21 2.23 19.73 -2.67
CA LEU A 21 1.03 20.23 -1.97
C LEU A 21 1.24 20.27 -0.46
N HIS A 22 1.98 19.36 0.11
CA HIS A 22 2.37 19.37 1.52
C HIS A 22 3.17 20.64 1.85
N GLU A 23 4.29 20.86 1.14
CA GLU A 23 5.09 22.08 1.30
C GLU A 23 4.27 23.35 0.97
N GLY A 24 3.37 23.24 -0.01
CA GLY A 24 2.41 24.30 -0.35
C GLY A 24 1.50 24.67 0.81
N GLY A 25 1.14 23.74 1.67
CA GLY A 25 0.38 23.97 2.89
C GLY A 25 1.15 24.84 3.90
N HIS A 26 2.41 24.48 4.20
CA HIS A 26 3.31 25.28 5.05
C HIS A 26 3.52 26.67 4.46
N PHE A 27 3.82 26.72 3.18
CA PHE A 27 4.03 27.99 2.44
C PHE A 27 2.80 28.90 2.51
N PHE A 28 1.61 28.37 2.28
CA PHE A 28 0.37 29.15 2.31
C PHE A 28 0.15 29.81 3.67
N PHE A 29 0.22 29.04 4.75
CA PHE A 29 0.03 29.59 6.09
C PHE A 29 1.17 30.51 6.52
N ALA A 30 2.42 30.23 6.13
CA ALA A 30 3.54 31.13 6.39
C ALA A 30 3.31 32.49 5.74
N LYS A 31 2.93 32.53 4.47
CA LYS A 31 2.62 33.79 3.75
C LYS A 31 1.38 34.48 4.31
N LEU A 32 0.34 33.73 4.69
CA LEU A 32 -0.88 34.29 5.28
C LEU A 32 -0.58 35.05 6.58
N PHE A 33 0.36 34.57 7.40
CA PHE A 33 0.75 35.23 8.65
C PHE A 33 1.95 36.17 8.51
N GLY A 34 2.38 36.48 7.28
CA GLY A 34 3.48 37.38 7.01
C GLY A 34 4.83 36.85 7.50
N VAL A 35 5.02 35.52 7.45
CA VAL A 35 6.32 34.90 7.67
C VAL A 35 7.08 34.81 6.35
N LYS A 36 8.34 35.15 6.38
CA LYS A 36 9.23 35.06 5.23
C LYS A 36 9.57 33.60 4.94
N VAL A 37 9.47 33.23 3.67
CA VAL A 37 9.93 31.93 3.16
C VAL A 37 11.10 32.18 2.23
N ASP A 38 12.26 31.65 2.56
CA ASP A 38 13.49 31.84 1.80
C ASP A 38 13.56 30.94 0.57
N LYS A 39 13.19 29.64 0.72
CA LYS A 39 13.18 28.67 -0.37
C LYS A 39 11.90 27.83 -0.34
N PHE A 40 11.41 27.49 -1.54
CA PHE A 40 10.34 26.51 -1.75
C PHE A 40 10.78 25.58 -2.86
N TYR A 41 11.09 24.34 -2.49
CA TYR A 41 11.69 23.36 -3.40
C TYR A 41 10.90 22.07 -3.45
N LEU A 42 10.57 21.67 -4.68
CA LEU A 42 10.18 20.30 -4.95
C LEU A 42 11.46 19.47 -5.06
N PHE A 43 11.58 18.44 -4.25
CA PHE A 43 12.76 17.61 -4.08
C PHE A 43 13.95 18.32 -3.44
N PHE A 44 14.78 17.54 -2.74
CA PHE A 44 15.97 18.06 -2.09
C PHE A 44 17.07 18.40 -3.10
N ASP A 45 17.83 19.43 -2.78
CA ASP A 45 18.96 19.95 -3.57
C ASP A 45 20.32 19.81 -2.87
N PRO A 46 20.69 18.62 -2.29
CA PRO A 46 21.99 18.50 -1.67
C PRO A 46 23.09 18.78 -2.70
N SER A 47 24.02 19.65 -2.31
CA SER A 47 25.13 20.03 -3.18
C SER A 47 26.08 18.85 -3.42
N ILE A 48 26.48 18.67 -4.68
CA ILE A 48 27.46 17.67 -5.07
C ILE A 48 28.67 18.40 -5.65
N TRP A 49 29.79 18.40 -4.93
CA TRP A 49 31.01 19.06 -5.30
C TRP A 49 30.82 20.59 -5.53
N LYS A 50 30.81 21.05 -6.79
CA LYS A 50 30.63 22.47 -7.19
C LYS A 50 29.21 22.78 -7.64
N TRP A 51 28.35 21.77 -7.78
CA TRP A 51 26.96 21.94 -8.19
C TRP A 51 26.08 22.08 -6.94
N ASP A 52 25.21 23.09 -6.96
CA ASP A 52 24.29 23.38 -5.84
C ASP A 52 23.09 22.42 -5.71
N GLY A 53 23.04 21.35 -6.54
CA GLY A 53 21.99 20.34 -6.50
C GLY A 53 20.65 20.74 -7.10
N SER A 54 20.50 21.98 -7.59
CA SER A 54 19.25 22.45 -8.21
C SER A 54 19.21 22.08 -9.69
N LEU A 55 18.19 21.32 -10.11
CA LEU A 55 17.88 21.08 -11.54
C LEU A 55 17.29 22.33 -12.18
N PHE A 56 16.46 23.04 -11.42
CA PHE A 56 15.83 24.29 -11.82
C PHE A 56 15.73 25.20 -10.61
N LYS A 57 15.97 26.50 -10.81
CA LYS A 57 15.76 27.52 -9.77
C LYS A 57 15.32 28.83 -10.39
N TRP A 58 14.38 29.48 -9.73
CA TRP A 58 13.83 30.77 -10.15
C TRP A 58 13.47 31.63 -8.94
N LYS A 59 13.81 32.91 -8.99
CA LYS A 59 13.42 33.89 -7.99
C LYS A 59 12.72 35.08 -8.66
N PRO A 60 11.40 35.28 -8.43
CA PRO A 60 10.70 36.43 -8.93
C PRO A 60 11.32 37.75 -8.39
N LYS A 61 11.34 38.81 -9.22
CA LYS A 61 11.91 40.09 -8.82
C LYS A 61 11.26 40.71 -7.58
N ASN A 62 9.97 40.45 -7.37
CA ASN A 62 9.16 40.98 -6.28
C ASN A 62 8.88 39.95 -5.17
N SER A 63 9.64 38.86 -5.09
CA SER A 63 9.46 37.86 -4.09
C SER A 63 10.76 37.59 -3.30
N ASP A 64 10.63 37.41 -2.00
CA ASP A 64 11.75 36.97 -1.15
C ASP A 64 12.05 35.48 -1.31
N THR A 65 11.09 34.75 -1.86
CA THR A 65 11.17 33.28 -1.98
C THR A 65 11.86 32.86 -3.28
N GLN A 66 12.82 31.95 -3.17
CA GLN A 66 13.42 31.22 -4.29
C GLN A 66 12.67 29.92 -4.49
N TYR A 67 12.16 29.68 -5.68
CA TYR A 67 11.52 28.42 -6.08
C TYR A 67 12.50 27.55 -6.83
N GLY A 68 12.39 26.23 -6.68
CA GLY A 68 13.28 25.31 -7.40
C GLY A 68 12.83 23.86 -7.40
N ILE A 69 13.58 23.06 -8.16
CA ILE A 69 13.47 21.60 -8.21
C ILE A 69 14.85 21.06 -7.92
N GLY A 70 14.99 20.25 -6.87
CA GLY A 70 16.21 19.53 -6.55
C GLY A 70 16.32 18.24 -7.35
N TRP A 71 17.47 17.60 -7.30
CA TRP A 71 17.74 16.36 -8.03
C TRP A 71 17.34 15.10 -7.25
N LEU A 72 17.18 15.17 -5.92
CA LEU A 72 16.93 14.03 -5.05
C LEU A 72 15.44 13.89 -4.70
N PRO A 73 14.71 12.95 -5.30
CA PRO A 73 13.25 12.85 -5.18
C PRO A 73 12.80 12.12 -3.91
N LEU A 74 13.41 12.43 -2.77
CA LEU A 74 13.11 11.82 -1.47
C LEU A 74 12.25 12.71 -0.56
N GLY A 75 11.78 13.86 -1.05
CA GLY A 75 11.00 14.85 -0.34
C GLY A 75 11.22 16.22 -0.94
N GLY A 76 10.60 17.25 -0.38
CA GLY A 76 10.81 18.65 -0.70
C GLY A 76 11.04 19.43 0.56
N TYR A 77 11.12 20.77 0.46
CA TYR A 77 11.20 21.59 1.65
C TYR A 77 10.71 23.01 1.41
N CYS A 78 10.16 23.59 2.46
CA CYS A 78 9.77 24.99 2.55
C CYS A 78 10.62 25.66 3.64
N LYS A 79 11.75 26.32 3.25
CA LYS A 79 12.63 26.98 4.22
C LYS A 79 11.97 28.23 4.77
N ILE A 80 11.47 28.15 6.00
CA ILE A 80 10.75 29.20 6.71
C ILE A 80 11.75 29.97 7.59
N ALA A 81 11.83 31.29 7.46
CA ALA A 81 12.75 32.10 8.23
C ALA A 81 12.49 32.02 9.74
N GLY A 82 13.52 31.82 10.53
CA GLY A 82 13.45 31.73 11.98
C GLY A 82 12.84 30.43 12.52
N MET A 83 12.87 29.36 11.71
CA MET A 83 12.49 27.99 12.07
C MET A 83 13.73 27.09 12.00
N ILE A 84 13.80 26.14 12.90
CA ILE A 84 14.76 25.02 12.82
C ILE A 84 14.10 23.97 11.95
N ASP A 85 14.67 23.72 10.79
CA ASP A 85 14.18 22.76 9.81
C ASP A 85 15.24 21.65 9.56
N GLU A 86 14.97 20.76 8.63
CA GLU A 86 15.86 19.64 8.25
C GLU A 86 17.22 20.11 7.70
N SER A 87 17.37 21.41 7.35
CA SER A 87 18.66 21.95 6.92
C SER A 87 19.62 22.21 8.07
N PHE A 88 19.14 22.13 9.34
CA PHE A 88 19.90 22.42 10.56
C PHE A 88 20.65 23.77 10.51
N ASP A 89 20.13 24.74 9.78
CA ASP A 89 20.70 26.09 9.67
C ASP A 89 20.42 26.88 10.95
N THR A 90 21.27 26.69 11.95
CA THR A 90 21.19 27.37 13.25
C THR A 90 21.82 28.76 13.26
N GLU A 91 22.50 29.17 12.20
CA GLU A 91 23.18 30.49 12.14
C GLU A 91 22.18 31.64 12.24
N GLN A 92 21.02 31.48 11.60
CA GLN A 92 19.95 32.49 11.68
C GLN A 92 19.39 32.63 13.11
N MET A 93 19.36 31.52 13.88
CA MET A 93 18.86 31.54 15.27
C MET A 93 19.76 32.32 16.23
N LYS A 94 21.05 32.53 15.91
CA LYS A 94 21.97 33.33 16.69
C LYS A 94 21.76 34.85 16.53
N GLN A 95 20.99 35.27 15.52
CA GLN A 95 20.69 36.69 15.26
C GLN A 95 19.48 37.15 16.06
N PRO A 96 19.33 38.46 16.33
CA PRO A 96 18.14 39.01 16.95
C PRO A 96 16.88 38.67 16.17
N GLU A 97 15.83 38.28 16.90
CA GLU A 97 14.51 37.94 16.33
C GLU A 97 13.93 39.07 15.49
N GLN A 98 13.43 38.72 14.30
CA GLN A 98 12.82 39.68 13.37
C GLN A 98 11.30 39.48 13.26
N PRO A 99 10.50 40.53 13.02
CA PRO A 99 9.02 40.41 13.00
C PRO A 99 8.47 39.47 11.92
N TRP A 100 9.23 39.21 10.87
CA TRP A 100 8.86 38.31 9.77
C TRP A 100 9.33 36.85 9.99
N GLU A 101 9.93 36.54 11.12
CA GLU A 101 10.37 35.19 11.43
C GLU A 101 9.28 34.35 12.09
N PHE A 102 9.33 33.04 11.87
CA PHE A 102 8.42 32.06 12.48
C PHE A 102 8.39 32.17 14.00
N ARG A 103 9.56 32.27 14.64
CA ARG A 103 9.70 32.36 16.12
C ARG A 103 9.08 33.62 16.73
N ALA A 104 8.91 34.69 15.93
CA ALA A 104 8.27 35.94 16.35
C ALA A 104 6.73 35.86 16.40
N LYS A 105 6.14 34.84 15.76
CA LYS A 105 4.69 34.73 15.70
C LYS A 105 4.09 34.07 16.94
N PRO A 106 2.82 34.38 17.28
CA PRO A 106 2.11 33.69 18.34
C PRO A 106 2.04 32.20 18.10
N ALA A 107 2.01 31.39 19.18
CA ALA A 107 2.05 29.93 19.09
C ALA A 107 0.94 29.34 18.20
N TRP A 108 -0.28 29.91 18.21
CA TRP A 108 -1.37 29.42 17.35
C TRP A 108 -1.12 29.64 15.85
N GLN A 109 -0.45 30.74 15.46
CA GLN A 109 -0.07 30.96 14.04
C GLN A 109 1.01 29.98 13.61
N ARG A 110 2.00 29.76 14.49
CA ARG A 110 3.05 28.75 14.27
C ARG A 110 2.47 27.35 14.15
N LEU A 111 1.48 27.03 14.99
CA LEU A 111 0.76 25.75 14.95
C LEU A 111 0.06 25.55 13.59
N LEU A 112 -0.65 26.56 13.10
CA LEU A 112 -1.32 26.49 11.80
C LEU A 112 -0.34 26.38 10.62
N ILE A 113 0.84 27.01 10.71
CA ILE A 113 1.89 26.82 9.71
C ILE A 113 2.36 25.37 9.70
N MET A 114 2.62 24.75 10.88
CA MET A 114 3.09 23.36 10.97
C MET A 114 2.03 22.33 10.58
N ILE A 115 0.77 22.55 10.93
CA ILE A 115 -0.31 21.65 10.53
C ILE A 115 -0.66 21.80 9.04
N GLY A 116 -0.24 22.90 8.41
CA GLY A 116 -0.63 23.28 7.05
C GLY A 116 -0.35 22.20 6.01
N GLY A 117 0.83 21.59 6.03
CA GLY A 117 1.21 20.50 5.14
C GLY A 117 0.35 19.26 5.35
N VAL A 118 0.21 18.83 6.60
CA VAL A 118 -0.62 17.68 7.01
C VAL A 118 -2.07 17.88 6.59
N LEU A 119 -2.63 19.07 6.86
CA LEU A 119 -4.02 19.40 6.54
C LEU A 119 -4.27 19.32 5.03
N VAL A 120 -3.38 19.91 4.22
CA VAL A 120 -3.53 19.88 2.77
C VAL A 120 -3.49 18.46 2.21
N ASN A 121 -2.57 17.63 2.67
CA ASN A 121 -2.52 16.22 2.23
C ASN A 121 -3.77 15.44 2.66
N PHE A 122 -4.26 15.65 3.87
CA PHE A 122 -5.49 15.01 4.33
C PHE A 122 -6.69 15.43 3.47
N LEU A 123 -6.88 16.73 3.25
CA LEU A 123 -7.96 17.24 2.41
C LEU A 123 -7.83 16.78 0.95
N LEU A 124 -6.61 16.73 0.42
CA LEU A 124 -6.34 16.22 -0.92
C LEU A 124 -6.78 14.76 -1.06
N ALA A 125 -6.45 13.90 -0.08
CA ALA A 125 -6.87 12.50 -0.10
C ALA A 125 -8.40 12.35 -0.13
N LEU A 126 -9.11 13.10 0.74
CA LEU A 126 -10.57 13.09 0.76
C LEU A 126 -11.17 13.59 -0.56
N PHE A 127 -10.57 14.61 -1.16
CA PHE A 127 -10.97 15.12 -2.46
C PHE A 127 -10.75 14.09 -3.57
N ILE A 128 -9.57 13.44 -3.61
CA ILE A 128 -9.28 12.41 -4.62
C ILE A 128 -10.24 11.24 -4.48
N TYR A 129 -10.48 10.72 -3.26
CA TYR A 129 -11.48 9.65 -3.06
C TYR A 129 -12.88 10.07 -3.50
N SER A 130 -13.29 11.31 -3.24
CA SER A 130 -14.56 11.82 -3.72
C SER A 130 -14.63 11.82 -5.25
N MET A 131 -13.57 12.27 -5.92
CA MET A 131 -13.50 12.29 -7.38
C MET A 131 -13.42 10.89 -7.99
N ILE A 132 -12.77 9.94 -7.33
CA ILE A 132 -12.77 8.52 -7.73
C ILE A 132 -14.21 8.00 -7.71
N LEU A 133 -14.93 8.20 -6.62
CA LEU A 133 -16.32 7.75 -6.48
C LEU A 133 -17.27 8.44 -7.47
N PHE A 134 -17.04 9.72 -7.77
CA PHE A 134 -17.81 10.45 -8.78
C PHE A 134 -17.58 9.91 -10.19
N HIS A 135 -16.32 9.59 -10.56
CA HIS A 135 -15.97 9.23 -11.93
C HIS A 135 -16.15 7.73 -12.23
N TRP A 136 -15.77 6.86 -11.30
CA TRP A 136 -15.82 5.39 -11.47
C TRP A 136 -16.90 4.70 -10.66
N GLY A 137 -17.50 5.41 -9.70
CA GLY A 137 -18.40 4.79 -8.74
C GLY A 137 -17.68 3.88 -7.74
N GLU A 138 -18.44 3.11 -7.02
CA GLU A 138 -17.98 2.05 -6.11
C GLU A 138 -18.45 0.70 -6.64
N SER A 139 -17.51 -0.13 -7.10
CA SER A 139 -17.82 -1.45 -7.63
C SER A 139 -17.17 -2.52 -6.74
N TYR A 140 -18.00 -3.45 -6.26
CA TYR A 140 -17.55 -4.56 -5.42
C TYR A 140 -18.45 -5.80 -5.61
N ILE A 141 -17.90 -6.96 -5.28
CA ILE A 141 -18.64 -8.22 -5.25
C ILE A 141 -18.88 -8.57 -3.78
N PRO A 142 -20.15 -8.61 -3.31
CA PRO A 142 -20.42 -9.00 -1.93
C PRO A 142 -19.90 -10.40 -1.64
N VAL A 143 -19.20 -10.57 -0.52
CA VAL A 143 -18.62 -11.88 -0.15
C VAL A 143 -19.70 -12.95 -0.04
N LYS A 144 -20.86 -12.60 0.49
CA LYS A 144 -22.02 -13.51 0.62
C LYS A 144 -22.59 -13.99 -0.71
N ASP A 145 -22.33 -13.24 -1.80
CA ASP A 145 -22.80 -13.59 -3.15
C ASP A 145 -21.80 -14.48 -3.90
N MET A 146 -20.64 -14.74 -3.31
CA MET A 146 -19.64 -15.69 -3.82
C MET A 146 -20.09 -17.12 -3.55
N THR A 147 -21.08 -17.59 -4.29
CA THR A 147 -21.82 -18.85 -4.05
C THR A 147 -20.98 -20.12 -4.16
N LEU A 148 -19.82 -20.07 -4.82
CA LEU A 148 -18.85 -21.17 -4.82
C LEU A 148 -18.10 -21.30 -3.47
N GLY A 149 -18.22 -20.29 -2.61
CA GLY A 149 -17.55 -20.23 -1.31
C GLY A 149 -16.07 -19.91 -1.42
N MET A 150 -15.35 -20.24 -0.34
CA MET A 150 -13.94 -19.93 -0.16
C MET A 150 -13.10 -21.19 -0.15
N LYS A 151 -11.84 -21.04 -0.49
CA LYS A 151 -10.77 -22.02 -0.28
C LYS A 151 -9.95 -21.58 0.92
N PHE A 152 -9.65 -22.52 1.81
CA PHE A 152 -8.96 -22.28 3.06
C PHE A 152 -7.65 -23.09 3.13
N ASN A 153 -6.64 -22.54 3.77
CA ASN A 153 -5.41 -23.25 4.06
C ASN A 153 -5.55 -24.20 5.27
N ALA A 154 -4.49 -24.90 5.63
CA ALA A 154 -4.50 -25.85 6.74
C ALA A 154 -4.77 -25.18 8.10
N GLU A 155 -4.26 -23.95 8.31
CA GLU A 155 -4.45 -23.17 9.52
C GLU A 155 -5.92 -22.77 9.71
N ALA A 156 -6.55 -22.23 8.68
CA ALA A 156 -7.98 -21.90 8.69
C ALA A 156 -8.85 -23.15 8.90
N LYS A 157 -8.49 -24.27 8.27
CA LYS A 157 -9.21 -25.54 8.46
C LYS A 157 -9.09 -26.07 9.89
N ALA A 158 -7.96 -25.85 10.58
CA ALA A 158 -7.81 -26.19 11.98
C ALA A 158 -8.75 -25.38 12.90
N LEU A 159 -9.19 -24.18 12.46
CA LEU A 159 -10.20 -23.36 13.14
C LEU A 159 -11.66 -23.76 12.81
N GLY A 160 -11.83 -24.79 11.96
CA GLY A 160 -13.15 -25.34 11.62
C GLY A 160 -13.73 -24.89 10.28
N PHE A 161 -13.06 -24.02 9.51
CA PHE A 161 -13.46 -23.68 8.15
C PHE A 161 -13.30 -24.88 7.21
N GLN A 162 -14.13 -24.95 6.19
CA GLN A 162 -14.07 -25.96 5.14
C GLN A 162 -14.13 -25.30 3.75
N ASP A 163 -13.50 -25.94 2.77
CA ASP A 163 -13.57 -25.48 1.40
C ASP A 163 -15.03 -25.48 0.93
N GLY A 164 -15.47 -24.41 0.27
CA GLY A 164 -16.85 -24.19 -0.12
C GLY A 164 -17.70 -23.41 0.90
N ASP A 165 -17.21 -23.14 2.12
CA ASP A 165 -17.89 -22.26 3.04
C ASP A 165 -18.05 -20.86 2.42
N ILE A 166 -19.23 -20.29 2.46
CA ILE A 166 -19.49 -18.90 2.08
C ILE A 166 -19.35 -18.06 3.36
N LEU A 167 -18.40 -17.12 3.36
CA LEU A 167 -18.25 -16.19 4.46
C LEU A 167 -19.37 -15.16 4.45
N VAL A 168 -19.98 -14.91 5.59
CA VAL A 168 -21.07 -13.93 5.75
C VAL A 168 -20.58 -12.71 6.55
N GLY A 169 -19.96 -12.94 7.71
CA GLY A 169 -19.51 -11.86 8.57
C GLY A 169 -18.90 -12.37 9.87
N THR A 170 -18.79 -11.46 10.82
CA THR A 170 -18.37 -11.70 12.20
C THR A 170 -19.36 -11.03 13.15
N GLU A 171 -19.12 -11.11 14.46
CA GLU A 171 -19.88 -10.31 15.44
C GLU A 171 -19.77 -8.79 15.21
N LYS A 172 -18.78 -8.34 14.42
CA LYS A 172 -18.60 -6.92 14.07
C LYS A 172 -19.50 -6.45 12.91
N GLY A 173 -20.01 -7.39 12.10
CA GLY A 173 -20.88 -7.10 10.96
C GLY A 173 -20.68 -8.03 9.78
N GLU A 174 -21.45 -7.81 8.71
CA GLU A 174 -21.32 -8.54 7.45
C GLU A 174 -20.09 -8.08 6.66
N PHE A 175 -19.43 -9.03 5.99
CA PHE A 175 -18.35 -8.71 5.06
C PHE A 175 -18.92 -8.07 3.79
N LYS A 176 -18.42 -6.88 3.45
CA LYS A 176 -18.83 -6.17 2.25
C LYS A 176 -18.21 -6.78 1.00
N GLU A 177 -16.89 -6.90 1.00
CA GLU A 177 -16.10 -7.36 -0.14
C GLU A 177 -14.89 -8.18 0.33
N PHE A 178 -14.32 -8.96 -0.57
CA PHE A 178 -13.09 -9.70 -0.28
C PHE A 178 -11.89 -8.74 -0.35
N SER A 179 -11.43 -8.30 0.81
CA SER A 179 -10.38 -7.29 0.96
C SER A 179 -9.52 -7.57 2.19
N ALA A 180 -8.51 -6.73 2.44
CA ALA A 180 -7.70 -6.79 3.65
C ALA A 180 -8.52 -6.57 4.93
N ASP A 181 -9.63 -5.82 4.86
CA ASP A 181 -10.53 -5.61 5.99
C ASP A 181 -11.19 -6.92 6.45
N LEU A 182 -11.53 -7.82 5.51
CA LEU A 182 -12.03 -9.14 5.85
C LEU A 182 -11.00 -9.93 6.69
N TYR A 183 -9.73 -9.90 6.33
CA TYR A 183 -8.66 -10.55 7.11
C TYR A 183 -8.52 -9.91 8.50
N ARG A 184 -8.60 -8.59 8.57
CA ARG A 184 -8.54 -7.85 9.85
C ARG A 184 -9.71 -8.23 10.74
N ASP A 185 -10.93 -8.25 10.21
CA ASP A 185 -12.13 -8.59 10.97
C ASP A 185 -12.09 -10.05 11.44
N LEU A 186 -11.65 -11.00 10.60
CA LEU A 186 -11.47 -12.39 11.00
C LEU A 186 -10.39 -12.54 12.09
N SER A 187 -9.29 -11.78 11.99
CA SER A 187 -8.18 -11.91 12.95
C SER A 187 -8.55 -11.50 14.37
N GLU A 188 -9.51 -10.60 14.52
CA GLU A 188 -9.96 -10.05 15.80
C GLU A 188 -11.31 -10.60 16.26
N ALA A 189 -11.93 -11.49 15.47
CA ALA A 189 -13.26 -12.00 15.75
C ALA A 189 -13.23 -13.19 16.72
N ASN A 190 -14.22 -13.26 17.59
CA ASN A 190 -14.49 -14.44 18.41
C ASN A 190 -15.45 -15.40 17.71
N ARG A 191 -16.09 -14.97 16.62
CA ARG A 191 -17.05 -15.74 15.85
C ARG A 191 -17.01 -15.35 14.39
N ALA A 192 -17.06 -16.35 13.49
CA ALA A 192 -17.33 -16.15 12.07
C ALA A 192 -18.65 -16.78 11.70
N ASP A 193 -19.51 -16.03 11.01
CA ASP A 193 -20.77 -16.50 10.47
C ASP A 193 -20.56 -16.95 9.02
N ILE A 194 -20.98 -18.18 8.71
CA ILE A 194 -20.78 -18.82 7.41
C ILE A 194 -22.06 -19.50 6.92
N ILE A 195 -22.11 -19.81 5.63
CA ILE A 195 -23.08 -20.75 5.07
C ILE A 195 -22.32 -21.97 4.54
N ARG A 196 -22.63 -23.14 5.08
CA ARG A 196 -22.08 -24.45 4.68
C ARG A 196 -23.20 -25.34 4.22
N ASP A 197 -23.12 -25.89 3.00
CA ASP A 197 -24.16 -26.75 2.40
C ASP A 197 -25.55 -26.11 2.45
N GLY A 198 -25.64 -24.80 2.21
CA GLY A 198 -26.87 -24.02 2.26
C GLY A 198 -27.42 -23.75 3.67
N LYS A 199 -26.71 -24.11 4.73
CA LYS A 199 -27.13 -23.88 6.13
C LYS A 199 -26.25 -22.82 6.78
N ALA A 200 -26.90 -21.81 7.36
CA ALA A 200 -26.21 -20.80 8.17
C ALA A 200 -25.70 -21.43 9.48
N MET A 201 -24.46 -21.17 9.81
CA MET A 201 -23.81 -21.60 11.04
C MET A 201 -22.73 -20.63 11.48
N SER A 202 -22.29 -20.74 12.73
CA SER A 202 -21.24 -19.90 13.29
C SER A 202 -20.09 -20.76 13.79
N LEU A 203 -18.87 -20.35 13.47
CA LEU A 203 -17.63 -20.96 13.98
C LEU A 203 -17.09 -20.06 15.10
N GLN A 204 -16.59 -20.70 16.16
CA GLN A 204 -15.89 -20.00 17.25
C GLN A 204 -14.43 -19.76 16.83
N LEU A 205 -13.97 -18.54 16.98
CA LEU A 205 -12.60 -18.13 16.70
C LEU A 205 -11.89 -17.68 17.98
N PRO A 206 -10.56 -17.69 18.03
CA PRO A 206 -9.80 -17.31 19.22
C PRO A 206 -9.82 -15.82 19.55
N GLY A 207 -10.17 -14.93 18.60
CA GLY A 207 -10.23 -13.48 18.80
C GLY A 207 -8.89 -12.75 18.64
N ASP A 208 -7.80 -13.49 18.43
CA ASP A 208 -6.43 -12.96 18.37
C ASP A 208 -5.56 -13.69 17.32
N ILE A 209 -6.14 -14.06 16.18
CA ILE A 209 -5.39 -14.69 15.09
C ILE A 209 -4.33 -13.72 14.57
N ASN A 210 -3.12 -14.19 14.32
CA ASN A 210 -2.04 -13.37 13.80
C ASN A 210 -2.35 -12.85 12.38
N LEU A 211 -2.79 -11.60 12.25
CA LEU A 211 -3.13 -10.98 10.96
C LEU A 211 -1.97 -11.02 9.97
N LEU A 212 -0.74 -10.73 10.41
CA LEU A 212 0.42 -10.76 9.51
C LEU A 212 0.73 -12.18 9.05
N GLY A 213 0.53 -13.17 9.91
CA GLY A 213 0.60 -14.58 9.54
C GLY A 213 -0.44 -14.93 8.49
N MET A 214 -1.70 -14.54 8.70
CA MET A 214 -2.79 -14.78 7.73
C MET A 214 -2.51 -14.16 6.35
N LEU A 215 -1.98 -12.91 6.33
CA LEU A 215 -1.70 -12.18 5.08
C LEU A 215 -0.49 -12.73 4.31
N LYS A 216 0.48 -13.33 5.01
CA LYS A 216 1.70 -13.91 4.43
C LYS A 216 1.61 -15.41 4.18
N ALA A 217 0.54 -16.06 4.65
CA ALA A 217 0.39 -17.51 4.52
C ALA A 217 0.39 -17.95 3.06
N GLU A 218 1.16 -18.98 2.76
CA GLU A 218 1.18 -19.66 1.46
C GLU A 218 0.93 -21.16 1.66
N PRO A 219 -0.18 -21.68 1.15
CA PRO A 219 -1.32 -20.98 0.50
C PRO A 219 -2.01 -19.98 1.44
N SER A 220 -2.60 -18.92 0.85
CA SER A 220 -3.31 -17.87 1.61
C SER A 220 -4.33 -18.44 2.57
N PHE A 221 -4.49 -17.81 3.75
CA PHE A 221 -5.40 -18.26 4.80
C PHE A 221 -6.82 -18.52 4.28
N VAL A 222 -7.35 -17.58 3.49
CA VAL A 222 -8.63 -17.70 2.79
C VAL A 222 -8.53 -16.99 1.43
N ARG A 223 -9.22 -17.53 0.43
CA ARG A 223 -9.33 -16.94 -0.92
C ARG A 223 -10.60 -17.42 -1.60
N PRO A 224 -11.21 -16.64 -2.51
CA PRO A 224 -12.36 -17.11 -3.27
C PRO A 224 -12.05 -18.40 -4.01
N LEU A 225 -12.97 -19.35 -4.00
CA LEU A 225 -12.85 -20.58 -4.75
C LEU A 225 -13.08 -20.29 -6.24
N ILE A 226 -12.15 -20.70 -7.07
CA ILE A 226 -12.20 -20.54 -8.52
C ILE A 226 -12.18 -21.93 -9.15
N PRO A 227 -13.17 -22.30 -9.97
CA PRO A 227 -13.17 -23.58 -10.68
C PRO A 227 -11.95 -23.72 -11.60
N ALA A 228 -11.44 -24.93 -11.73
CA ALA A 228 -10.33 -25.24 -12.65
C ALA A 228 -10.81 -25.40 -14.11
N GLU A 229 -11.89 -24.70 -14.50
CA GLU A 229 -12.45 -24.71 -15.86
C GLU A 229 -11.75 -23.65 -16.72
N ILE A 230 -11.31 -24.04 -17.90
CA ILE A 230 -10.58 -23.22 -18.85
C ILE A 230 -11.56 -22.27 -19.53
N ASP A 231 -11.35 -20.96 -19.40
CA ASP A 231 -12.11 -19.94 -20.13
C ASP A 231 -11.46 -19.60 -21.49
N SER A 232 -10.13 -19.57 -21.51
CA SER A 232 -9.38 -19.37 -22.78
C SER A 232 -7.97 -19.94 -22.70
N VAL A 233 -7.42 -20.31 -23.86
CA VAL A 233 -6.05 -20.83 -24.02
C VAL A 233 -5.24 -19.82 -24.80
N MET A 234 -4.04 -19.52 -24.30
CA MET A 234 -3.12 -18.61 -24.96
C MET A 234 -2.42 -19.32 -26.13
N ALA A 235 -2.29 -18.63 -27.26
CA ALA A 235 -1.54 -19.15 -28.39
C ALA A 235 -0.05 -19.37 -28.03
N ASP A 236 0.58 -20.32 -28.70
CA ASP A 236 2.00 -20.64 -28.53
C ASP A 236 2.43 -21.02 -27.11
N THR A 237 1.52 -21.64 -26.35
CA THR A 237 1.76 -22.08 -24.98
C THR A 237 1.71 -23.61 -24.84
N PRO A 238 2.25 -24.16 -23.72
CA PRO A 238 2.12 -25.58 -23.44
C PRO A 238 0.66 -26.09 -23.47
N ALA A 239 -0.31 -25.29 -22.96
CA ALA A 239 -1.74 -25.64 -23.01
C ALA A 239 -2.24 -25.80 -24.45
N ALA A 240 -1.86 -24.89 -25.35
CA ALA A 240 -2.22 -24.97 -26.76
C ALA A 240 -1.58 -26.19 -27.43
N SER A 241 -0.32 -26.52 -27.09
CA SER A 241 0.42 -27.64 -27.68
C SER A 241 -0.18 -29.01 -27.36
N ILE A 242 -0.86 -29.14 -26.21
CA ILE A 242 -1.55 -30.37 -25.78
C ILE A 242 -3.04 -30.39 -26.14
N GLY A 243 -3.51 -29.37 -26.87
CA GLY A 243 -4.87 -29.33 -27.39
C GLY A 243 -5.95 -29.01 -26.35
N LEU A 244 -5.61 -28.33 -25.23
CA LEU A 244 -6.61 -27.82 -24.29
C LEU A 244 -7.50 -26.78 -24.94
N GLN A 245 -8.76 -26.73 -24.54
CA GLN A 245 -9.79 -25.87 -25.10
C GLN A 245 -10.63 -25.22 -24.00
N LYS A 246 -11.36 -24.17 -24.37
CA LYS A 246 -12.37 -23.59 -23.50
C LYS A 246 -13.40 -24.64 -23.07
N GLY A 247 -13.72 -24.67 -21.76
CA GLY A 247 -14.63 -25.63 -21.15
C GLY A 247 -13.96 -26.91 -20.64
N ASP A 248 -12.69 -27.17 -20.97
CA ASP A 248 -11.93 -28.25 -20.35
C ASP A 248 -11.73 -27.93 -18.86
N ARG A 249 -11.78 -28.95 -18.01
CA ARG A 249 -11.52 -28.81 -16.57
C ARG A 249 -10.28 -29.59 -16.19
N ILE A 250 -9.29 -28.93 -15.61
CA ILE A 250 -8.12 -29.59 -15.03
C ILE A 250 -8.57 -30.35 -13.76
N VAL A 251 -8.30 -31.64 -13.71
CA VAL A 251 -8.71 -32.53 -12.60
C VAL A 251 -7.55 -33.16 -11.85
N ALA A 252 -6.35 -33.16 -12.42
CA ALA A 252 -5.15 -33.57 -11.69
C ALA A 252 -3.87 -32.99 -12.32
N ILE A 253 -2.84 -32.80 -11.49
CA ILE A 253 -1.46 -32.49 -11.87
C ILE A 253 -0.52 -33.42 -11.11
N ASN A 254 0.42 -34.10 -11.81
CA ASN A 254 1.39 -35.04 -11.23
C ASN A 254 0.74 -36.03 -10.25
N ASN A 255 -0.36 -36.70 -10.64
CA ASN A 255 -1.14 -37.66 -9.84
C ASN A 255 -1.79 -37.05 -8.57
N LYS A 256 -1.79 -35.71 -8.41
CA LYS A 256 -2.55 -35.00 -7.37
C LYS A 256 -3.86 -34.51 -7.95
N SER A 257 -4.98 -34.99 -7.41
CA SER A 257 -6.30 -34.45 -7.77
C SER A 257 -6.37 -32.98 -7.44
N VAL A 258 -7.02 -32.19 -8.28
CA VAL A 258 -7.31 -30.78 -8.07
C VAL A 258 -8.80 -30.53 -8.37
N ASP A 259 -9.50 -29.98 -7.40
CA ASP A 259 -10.93 -29.67 -7.51
C ASP A 259 -11.19 -28.20 -7.87
N SER A 260 -10.15 -27.38 -7.79
CA SER A 260 -10.19 -25.93 -8.04
C SER A 260 -8.92 -25.43 -8.70
N TYR A 261 -9.01 -24.27 -9.36
CA TYR A 261 -7.84 -23.56 -9.88
C TYR A 261 -6.88 -23.15 -8.75
N ASN A 262 -7.43 -22.89 -7.55
CA ASN A 262 -6.64 -22.64 -6.35
C ASN A 262 -5.68 -23.81 -6.04
N GLU A 263 -6.19 -25.04 -6.04
CA GLU A 263 -5.35 -26.22 -5.81
C GLU A 263 -4.36 -26.45 -6.94
N PHE A 264 -4.76 -26.21 -8.19
CA PHE A 264 -3.84 -26.27 -9.32
C PHE A 264 -2.66 -25.31 -9.13
N THR A 265 -2.93 -24.06 -8.73
CA THR A 265 -1.86 -23.08 -8.46
C THR A 265 -1.02 -23.45 -7.25
N ASP A 266 -1.60 -24.05 -6.22
CA ASP A 266 -0.84 -24.56 -5.05
C ASP A 266 0.14 -25.66 -5.45
N GLN A 267 -0.26 -26.55 -6.38
CA GLN A 267 0.66 -27.57 -6.90
C GLN A 267 1.77 -26.94 -7.75
N LEU A 268 1.50 -25.86 -8.48
CA LEU A 268 2.54 -25.11 -9.21
C LEU A 268 3.52 -24.43 -8.22
N GLY A 269 3.05 -23.89 -7.11
CA GLY A 269 3.89 -23.33 -6.04
C GLY A 269 4.87 -24.37 -5.47
N ILE A 270 4.43 -25.61 -5.25
CA ILE A 270 5.32 -26.69 -4.83
C ILE A 270 6.43 -26.95 -5.88
N LEU A 271 6.09 -26.89 -7.19
CA LEU A 271 7.09 -27.02 -8.25
C LEU A 271 8.06 -25.82 -8.26
N GLU A 272 7.59 -24.61 -7.92
CA GLU A 272 8.42 -23.42 -7.81
C GLU A 272 9.46 -23.57 -6.68
N ASP A 273 9.05 -24.06 -5.52
CA ASP A 273 9.96 -24.39 -4.42
C ASP A 273 11.02 -25.41 -4.87
N MET A 274 10.63 -26.43 -5.62
CA MET A 274 11.57 -27.40 -6.17
C MET A 274 12.52 -26.77 -7.21
N MET A 275 12.04 -25.81 -8.01
CA MET A 275 12.85 -25.09 -9.00
C MET A 275 13.94 -24.23 -8.34
N THR A 276 13.69 -23.64 -7.18
CA THR A 276 14.71 -22.89 -6.43
C THR A 276 15.89 -23.78 -5.98
N ALA A 277 15.64 -25.07 -5.78
CA ALA A 277 16.66 -26.06 -5.42
C ALA A 277 17.37 -26.69 -6.64
N ALA A 278 16.88 -26.45 -7.87
CA ALA A 278 17.44 -27.02 -9.10
C ALA A 278 18.82 -26.43 -9.42
N LYS A 279 19.82 -27.32 -9.61
CA LYS A 279 21.22 -26.90 -9.87
C LYS A 279 21.60 -26.97 -11.34
N THR A 280 20.86 -27.71 -12.16
CA THR A 280 21.16 -27.94 -13.56
C THR A 280 19.94 -27.69 -14.46
N GLN A 281 20.17 -27.40 -15.74
CA GLN A 281 19.09 -27.34 -16.72
C GLN A 281 18.31 -28.64 -16.84
N GLY A 282 18.97 -29.80 -16.63
CA GLY A 282 18.32 -31.11 -16.62
C GLY A 282 17.37 -31.28 -15.43
N ASP A 283 17.71 -30.76 -14.26
CA ASP A 283 16.83 -30.78 -13.09
C ASP A 283 15.62 -29.87 -13.33
N SER A 284 15.84 -28.65 -13.84
CA SER A 284 14.77 -27.72 -14.23
C SER A 284 13.80 -28.36 -15.23
N LEU A 285 14.30 -29.04 -16.25
CA LEU A 285 13.44 -29.69 -17.24
C LEU A 285 12.61 -30.82 -16.63
N LYS A 286 13.20 -31.63 -15.73
CA LYS A 286 12.47 -32.69 -15.03
C LYS A 286 11.33 -32.12 -14.18
N ILE A 287 11.57 -31.06 -13.44
CA ILE A 287 10.56 -30.42 -12.57
C ILE A 287 9.43 -29.84 -13.44
N ARG A 288 9.74 -29.22 -14.55
CA ARG A 288 8.76 -28.65 -15.49
C ARG A 288 7.99 -29.68 -16.29
N THR A 289 8.51 -30.90 -16.42
CA THR A 289 7.80 -32.00 -17.10
C THR A 289 6.73 -32.54 -16.18
N THR A 290 5.48 -32.20 -16.46
CA THR A 290 4.31 -32.51 -15.63
C THR A 290 3.30 -33.36 -16.40
N THR A 291 2.56 -34.17 -15.65
CA THR A 291 1.41 -34.91 -16.17
C THR A 291 0.15 -34.13 -15.80
N ILE A 292 -0.65 -33.74 -16.78
CA ILE A 292 -1.94 -33.06 -16.60
C ILE A 292 -3.05 -34.04 -16.96
N VAL A 293 -4.05 -34.15 -16.07
CA VAL A 293 -5.32 -34.82 -16.35
C VAL A 293 -6.39 -33.73 -16.49
N TYR A 294 -7.10 -33.77 -17.61
CA TYR A 294 -8.21 -32.85 -17.84
C TYR A 294 -9.47 -33.61 -18.25
N ALA A 295 -10.62 -33.04 -17.93
CA ALA A 295 -11.93 -33.55 -18.33
C ALA A 295 -12.52 -32.65 -19.42
N ARG A 296 -12.99 -33.29 -20.51
CA ARG A 296 -13.76 -32.65 -21.59
C ARG A 296 -15.13 -33.32 -21.66
N GLY A 297 -16.12 -32.68 -21.11
CA GLY A 297 -17.40 -33.32 -20.81
C GLY A 297 -17.23 -34.47 -19.84
N GLU A 298 -17.67 -35.69 -20.21
CA GLU A 298 -17.54 -36.91 -19.39
C GLU A 298 -16.21 -37.68 -19.62
N GLN A 299 -15.45 -37.30 -20.63
CA GLN A 299 -14.16 -37.95 -20.94
C GLN A 299 -13.01 -37.30 -20.18
N GLN A 300 -12.09 -38.15 -19.70
CA GLN A 300 -10.86 -37.67 -19.09
C GLN A 300 -9.66 -38.16 -19.92
N ASP A 301 -8.78 -37.21 -20.21
CA ASP A 301 -7.52 -37.47 -20.91
C ASP A 301 -6.32 -37.12 -20.03
N THR A 302 -5.24 -37.88 -20.21
CA THR A 302 -3.99 -37.68 -19.50
C THR A 302 -2.89 -37.35 -20.50
N VAL A 303 -2.21 -36.24 -20.28
CA VAL A 303 -1.16 -35.76 -21.17
C VAL A 303 0.08 -35.36 -20.40
N ASN A 304 1.26 -35.60 -20.99
CA ASN A 304 2.51 -35.07 -20.47
C ASN A 304 2.84 -33.75 -21.18
N VAL A 305 3.24 -32.77 -20.41
CA VAL A 305 3.54 -31.42 -20.92
C VAL A 305 4.75 -30.83 -20.19
N VAL A 306 5.54 -30.04 -20.90
CA VAL A 306 6.62 -29.27 -20.29
C VAL A 306 6.11 -27.85 -20.07
N LEU A 307 6.01 -27.43 -18.81
CA LEU A 307 5.64 -26.07 -18.44
C LEU A 307 6.70 -25.06 -18.91
N THR A 308 6.32 -23.79 -19.04
CA THR A 308 7.30 -22.72 -19.32
C THR A 308 8.37 -22.65 -18.21
N PRO A 309 9.48 -21.92 -18.41
CA PRO A 309 10.45 -21.68 -17.33
C PRO A 309 9.84 -21.05 -16.07
N GLU A 310 8.77 -20.27 -16.23
CA GLU A 310 7.99 -19.64 -15.15
C GLU A 310 6.85 -20.54 -14.65
N LEU A 311 6.92 -21.88 -14.92
CA LEU A 311 5.94 -22.88 -14.50
C LEU A 311 4.49 -22.60 -14.93
N LYS A 312 4.31 -21.94 -16.08
CA LYS A 312 2.99 -21.65 -16.63
C LYS A 312 2.55 -22.70 -17.65
N LEU A 313 1.28 -23.12 -17.58
CA LEU A 313 0.67 -23.96 -18.61
C LEU A 313 0.12 -23.12 -19.78
N GLY A 314 -0.39 -21.92 -19.50
CA GLY A 314 -0.79 -20.96 -20.54
C GLY A 314 -2.28 -20.98 -20.87
N PHE A 315 -3.13 -21.03 -19.85
CA PHE A 315 -4.57 -20.83 -19.98
C PHE A 315 -5.08 -19.84 -18.95
N PHE A 316 -6.28 -19.34 -19.14
CA PHE A 316 -7.00 -18.50 -18.19
C PHE A 316 -8.28 -19.22 -17.72
N VAL A 317 -8.62 -19.03 -16.47
CA VAL A 317 -9.93 -19.34 -15.89
C VAL A 317 -10.76 -18.08 -15.78
N LYS A 318 -12.06 -18.21 -15.58
CA LYS A 318 -12.90 -17.03 -15.31
C LYS A 318 -12.40 -16.29 -14.08
N SER A 319 -12.22 -14.99 -14.19
CA SER A 319 -11.94 -14.13 -13.06
C SER A 319 -13.13 -14.08 -12.09
N ILE A 320 -12.90 -13.61 -10.85
CA ILE A 320 -13.99 -13.44 -9.88
C ILE A 320 -15.10 -12.55 -10.44
N ALA A 321 -14.75 -11.46 -11.14
CA ALA A 321 -15.72 -10.59 -11.82
C ALA A 321 -16.41 -11.25 -13.04
N GLY A 322 -15.87 -12.34 -13.57
CA GLY A 322 -16.51 -13.16 -14.60
C GLY A 322 -17.39 -14.29 -14.03
N LEU A 323 -17.20 -14.62 -12.74
CA LEU A 323 -18.01 -15.62 -12.03
C LEU A 323 -19.22 -14.98 -11.34
N TYR A 324 -19.09 -13.74 -10.88
CA TYR A 324 -20.10 -13.02 -10.11
C TYR A 324 -20.30 -11.62 -10.67
N GLU A 325 -21.54 -11.15 -10.67
CA GLU A 325 -21.85 -9.80 -11.11
C GLU A 325 -21.45 -8.78 -10.02
N PRO A 326 -20.57 -7.81 -10.30
CA PRO A 326 -20.27 -6.77 -9.34
C PRO A 326 -21.44 -5.82 -9.17
N ILE A 327 -21.71 -5.42 -7.94
CA ILE A 327 -22.62 -4.32 -7.63
C ILE A 327 -21.85 -3.03 -7.84
N THR A 328 -22.32 -2.17 -8.76
CA THR A 328 -21.74 -0.84 -8.98
C THR A 328 -22.71 0.21 -8.47
N LYS A 329 -22.25 1.02 -7.54
CA LYS A 329 -22.96 2.19 -7.03
C LYS A 329 -22.35 3.45 -7.63
N GLU A 330 -23.12 4.14 -8.43
CA GLU A 330 -22.75 5.44 -8.98
C GLU A 330 -23.11 6.55 -7.99
N TYR A 331 -22.31 7.62 -7.98
CA TYR A 331 -22.51 8.79 -7.13
C TYR A 331 -22.57 10.05 -7.98
N GLY A 332 -23.58 10.89 -7.75
CA GLY A 332 -23.60 12.24 -8.27
C GLY A 332 -22.47 13.09 -7.69
N PHE A 333 -22.12 14.20 -8.36
CA PHE A 333 -21.02 15.06 -7.95
C PHE A 333 -21.06 15.44 -6.45
N PHE A 334 -22.22 15.95 -5.98
CA PHE A 334 -22.34 16.34 -4.56
C PHE A 334 -22.43 15.14 -3.60
N GLU A 335 -22.98 14.02 -4.05
CA GLU A 335 -23.10 12.80 -3.27
C GLU A 335 -21.75 12.10 -3.06
N SER A 336 -20.82 12.32 -3.99
CA SER A 336 -19.48 11.73 -3.92
C SER A 336 -18.65 12.29 -2.75
N PHE A 337 -18.87 13.53 -2.32
CA PHE A 337 -18.12 14.13 -1.22
C PHE A 337 -18.35 13.43 0.12
N PRO A 338 -19.59 13.30 0.64
CA PRO A 338 -19.78 12.56 1.88
C PRO A 338 -19.36 11.11 1.79
N ALA A 339 -19.54 10.46 0.62
CA ALA A 339 -19.09 9.10 0.39
C ALA A 339 -17.55 8.99 0.40
N GLY A 340 -16.85 9.89 -0.30
CA GLY A 340 -15.39 9.93 -0.34
C GLY A 340 -14.75 10.28 1.00
N ILE A 341 -15.38 11.18 1.78
CA ILE A 341 -14.94 11.48 3.15
C ILE A 341 -15.08 10.23 4.02
N LYS A 342 -16.20 9.52 3.94
CA LYS A 342 -16.40 8.27 4.68
C LYS A 342 -15.38 7.22 4.27
N TYR A 343 -15.15 7.07 2.96
CA TYR A 343 -14.16 6.13 2.43
C TYR A 343 -12.75 6.44 2.94
N GLY A 344 -12.30 7.69 2.79
CA GLY A 344 -10.98 8.13 3.27
C GLY A 344 -10.82 8.00 4.79
N TRP A 345 -11.89 8.26 5.55
CA TRP A 345 -11.88 8.04 7.00
C TRP A 345 -11.71 6.57 7.36
N ASN A 346 -12.39 5.66 6.66
CA ASN A 346 -12.25 4.22 6.88
C ASN A 346 -10.83 3.74 6.54
N VAL A 347 -10.24 4.26 5.47
CA VAL A 347 -8.84 3.96 5.12
C VAL A 347 -7.90 4.42 6.24
N LEU A 348 -8.08 5.63 6.75
CA LEU A 348 -7.28 6.14 7.88
C LEU A 348 -7.48 5.29 9.13
N ALA A 349 -8.73 4.99 9.49
CA ALA A 349 -9.04 4.19 10.67
C ALA A 349 -8.43 2.78 10.60
N GLY A 350 -8.50 2.15 9.42
CA GLY A 350 -7.85 0.86 9.17
C GLY A 350 -6.32 0.95 9.35
N TYR A 351 -5.68 1.96 8.74
CA TYR A 351 -4.25 2.17 8.87
C TYR A 351 -3.80 2.41 10.32
N VAL A 352 -4.55 3.24 11.07
CA VAL A 352 -4.31 3.48 12.51
C VAL A 352 -4.48 2.19 13.31
N GLY A 353 -5.51 1.39 13.00
CA GLY A 353 -5.74 0.09 13.64
C GLY A 353 -4.57 -0.89 13.42
N ASP A 354 -3.93 -0.83 12.25
CA ASP A 354 -2.79 -1.68 11.90
C ASP A 354 -1.49 -1.26 12.60
N MET A 355 -1.39 -0.04 13.14
CA MET A 355 -0.20 0.44 13.86
C MET A 355 0.18 -0.45 15.05
N LYS A 356 -0.78 -1.15 15.66
CA LYS A 356 -0.50 -2.12 16.73
C LYS A 356 0.46 -3.25 16.29
N TYR A 357 0.47 -3.59 15.01
CA TYR A 357 1.33 -4.64 14.47
C TYR A 357 2.76 -4.16 14.20
N VAL A 358 3.01 -2.84 14.12
CA VAL A 358 4.34 -2.27 13.85
C VAL A 358 5.37 -2.65 14.92
N PHE A 359 4.91 -2.89 16.14
CA PHE A 359 5.78 -3.29 17.27
C PHE A 359 5.98 -4.80 17.40
N THR A 360 5.56 -5.59 16.44
CA THR A 360 5.78 -7.04 16.43
C THR A 360 7.10 -7.39 15.74
N ALA A 361 7.68 -8.55 16.06
CA ALA A 361 8.91 -9.02 15.42
C ALA A 361 8.74 -9.23 13.90
N ASP A 362 7.54 -9.61 13.46
CA ASP A 362 7.21 -9.81 12.06
C ASP A 362 7.12 -8.47 11.29
N ALA A 363 6.76 -7.38 11.96
CA ALA A 363 6.69 -6.06 11.34
C ALA A 363 8.06 -5.57 10.88
N ALA A 364 9.11 -5.78 11.66
CA ALA A 364 10.46 -5.35 11.29
C ALA A 364 10.90 -5.95 9.93
N LYS A 365 10.54 -7.23 9.69
CA LYS A 365 10.79 -7.91 8.41
C LYS A 365 9.83 -7.48 7.31
N SER A 366 8.67 -6.91 7.67
CA SER A 366 7.63 -6.48 6.74
C SER A 366 7.80 -5.04 6.30
N LEU A 367 8.62 -4.24 6.99
CA LEU A 367 8.89 -2.86 6.60
C LEU A 367 9.40 -2.83 5.16
N GLY A 368 8.66 -2.12 4.31
CA GLY A 368 9.03 -1.85 2.93
C GLY A 368 9.60 -0.45 2.78
N GLY A 369 10.62 -0.34 1.91
CA GLY A 369 11.20 0.93 1.50
C GLY A 369 10.54 1.47 0.22
N PHE A 370 11.29 2.26 -0.53
CA PHE A 370 10.80 2.87 -1.77
C PHE A 370 10.43 1.85 -2.86
N GLY A 371 11.14 0.70 -2.90
CA GLY A 371 10.84 -0.38 -3.83
C GLY A 371 9.48 -1.01 -3.54
N ALA A 372 9.19 -1.30 -2.27
CA ALA A 372 7.90 -1.83 -1.83
C ALA A 372 6.75 -0.85 -2.12
N ILE A 373 6.92 0.44 -1.78
CA ILE A 373 5.90 1.47 -2.08
C ILE A 373 5.69 1.60 -3.59
N GLY A 374 6.77 1.63 -4.39
CA GLY A 374 6.68 1.67 -5.85
C GLY A 374 5.94 0.46 -6.44
N SER A 375 6.07 -0.72 -5.81
CA SER A 375 5.38 -1.94 -6.24
C SER A 375 3.86 -1.91 -6.04
N LEU A 376 3.33 -1.02 -5.21
CA LEU A 376 1.89 -0.81 -5.03
C LEU A 376 1.22 -0.22 -6.28
N PHE A 377 1.99 0.46 -7.14
CA PHE A 377 1.47 0.97 -8.40
C PHE A 377 1.32 -0.14 -9.44
N PRO A 378 0.29 -0.06 -10.31
CA PRO A 378 0.03 -1.11 -11.29
C PRO A 378 1.17 -1.22 -12.34
N PRO A 379 1.37 -2.43 -12.91
CA PRO A 379 2.41 -2.66 -13.93
C PRO A 379 2.09 -2.02 -15.28
N MET A 380 0.84 -1.65 -15.49
CA MET A 380 0.33 -0.89 -16.64
C MET A 380 -0.32 0.39 -16.13
N TRP A 381 -0.38 1.41 -17.00
CA TRP A 381 -1.00 2.68 -16.62
C TRP A 381 -2.51 2.50 -16.45
N ASP A 382 -2.98 2.75 -15.24
CA ASP A 382 -4.39 2.71 -14.84
C ASP A 382 -4.70 3.94 -13.98
N TRP A 383 -5.54 4.84 -14.49
CA TRP A 383 -5.86 6.09 -13.82
C TRP A 383 -6.65 5.88 -12.51
N TYR A 384 -7.53 4.88 -12.44
CA TYR A 384 -8.26 4.57 -11.21
C TYR A 384 -7.29 4.14 -10.11
N LEU A 385 -6.43 3.16 -10.40
CA LEU A 385 -5.44 2.65 -9.45
C LEU A 385 -4.38 3.70 -9.11
N PHE A 386 -3.94 4.51 -10.08
CA PHE A 386 -3.01 5.62 -9.84
C PHE A 386 -3.56 6.61 -8.82
N TRP A 387 -4.79 7.11 -9.01
CA TRP A 387 -5.40 8.05 -8.09
C TRP A 387 -5.74 7.41 -6.74
N LYS A 388 -6.17 6.14 -6.73
CA LYS A 388 -6.43 5.40 -5.49
C LYS A 388 -5.18 5.26 -4.65
N MET A 389 -4.03 4.91 -5.26
CA MET A 389 -2.73 4.83 -4.56
C MET A 389 -2.24 6.20 -4.14
N THR A 390 -2.40 7.23 -4.96
CA THR A 390 -2.04 8.61 -4.60
C THR A 390 -2.82 9.09 -3.38
N ALA A 391 -4.13 8.86 -3.33
CA ALA A 391 -4.96 9.21 -2.17
C ALA A 391 -4.56 8.43 -0.91
N PHE A 392 -4.27 7.13 -1.05
CA PHE A 392 -3.79 6.29 0.04
C PHE A 392 -2.46 6.81 0.61
N LEU A 393 -1.49 7.09 -0.25
CA LEU A 393 -0.20 7.65 0.17
C LEU A 393 -0.37 9.04 0.80
N SER A 394 -1.33 9.85 0.32
CA SER A 394 -1.64 11.17 0.90
C SER A 394 -2.14 11.06 2.34
N ILE A 395 -3.03 10.09 2.64
CA ILE A 395 -3.49 9.82 4.01
C ILE A 395 -2.34 9.35 4.90
N ILE A 396 -1.53 8.40 4.40
CA ILE A 396 -0.37 7.90 5.15
C ILE A 396 0.60 9.04 5.47
N LEU A 397 0.93 9.86 4.48
CA LEU A 397 1.84 10.99 4.66
C LEU A 397 1.29 12.01 5.67
N ALA A 398 -0.01 12.32 5.59
CA ALA A 398 -0.66 13.19 6.57
C ALA A 398 -0.63 12.58 7.98
N PHE A 399 -0.93 11.29 8.11
CA PHE A 399 -0.91 10.60 9.40
C PHE A 399 0.50 10.49 9.98
N MET A 400 1.47 10.08 9.19
CA MET A 400 2.85 9.94 9.66
C MET A 400 3.43 11.28 10.10
N ASN A 401 3.17 12.36 9.35
CA ASN A 401 3.67 13.69 9.67
C ASN A 401 2.99 14.32 10.90
N ILE A 402 1.79 13.90 11.29
CA ILE A 402 1.15 14.38 12.53
C ILE A 402 1.61 13.62 13.79
N LEU A 403 2.30 12.49 13.63
CA LEU A 403 2.83 11.77 14.80
C LEU A 403 3.81 12.64 15.58
N PRO A 404 3.82 12.57 16.92
CA PRO A 404 4.67 13.39 17.77
C PRO A 404 6.13 12.91 17.77
N ILE A 405 6.69 12.77 16.57
CA ILE A 405 8.08 12.35 16.34
C ILE A 405 8.86 13.60 15.94
N PRO A 406 9.89 14.00 16.70
CA PRO A 406 10.81 15.07 16.29
C PRO A 406 11.37 14.77 14.89
N ALA A 407 11.68 15.81 14.12
CA ALA A 407 12.00 15.78 12.69
C ALA A 407 10.82 15.50 11.74
N LEU A 408 9.60 15.36 12.26
CA LEU A 408 8.35 15.44 11.50
C LEU A 408 7.55 16.66 12.01
N ASP A 409 6.60 17.15 11.22
CA ASP A 409 5.74 18.30 11.59
C ASP A 409 5.07 18.10 12.97
N GLY A 410 4.64 16.87 13.27
CA GLY A 410 4.02 16.51 14.53
C GLY A 410 4.91 16.71 15.75
N GLY A 411 6.23 16.64 15.59
CA GLY A 411 7.17 17.00 16.64
C GLY A 411 7.09 18.48 16.99
N HIS A 412 7.09 19.35 15.98
CA HIS A 412 6.89 20.80 16.17
C HIS A 412 5.49 21.10 16.71
N VAL A 413 4.45 20.42 16.23
CA VAL A 413 3.09 20.53 16.74
C VAL A 413 3.05 20.21 18.24
N LEU A 414 3.72 19.13 18.68
CA LEU A 414 3.81 18.75 20.11
C LEU A 414 4.47 19.86 20.93
N PHE A 415 5.58 20.44 20.48
CA PHE A 415 6.27 21.53 21.18
C PHE A 415 5.40 22.79 21.25
N LEU A 416 4.66 23.11 20.21
CA LEU A 416 3.74 24.24 20.17
C LEU A 416 2.53 24.04 21.08
N LEU A 417 1.97 22.82 21.13
CA LEU A 417 0.89 22.47 22.06
C LEU A 417 1.38 22.58 23.53
N TYR A 418 2.58 22.10 23.81
CA TYR A 418 3.22 22.27 25.14
C TYR A 418 3.32 23.77 25.48
N GLU A 419 3.82 24.62 24.57
CA GLU A 419 3.92 26.08 24.78
C GLU A 419 2.56 26.71 25.05
N MET A 420 1.53 26.33 24.29
CA MET A 420 0.18 26.88 24.45
C MET A 420 -0.45 26.50 25.80
N ILE A 421 -0.24 25.27 26.25
CA ILE A 421 -0.80 24.76 27.52
C ILE A 421 -0.03 25.33 28.70
N THR A 422 1.29 25.28 28.67
CA THR A 422 2.15 25.67 29.81
C THR A 422 2.51 27.14 29.84
N ARG A 423 2.29 27.84 28.70
CA ARG A 423 2.74 29.24 28.47
C ARG A 423 4.27 29.41 28.59
N ARG A 424 5.02 28.32 28.39
CA ARG A 424 6.49 28.31 28.46
C ARG A 424 7.04 27.72 27.15
N LYS A 425 7.93 28.46 26.49
CA LYS A 425 8.66 27.94 25.32
C LYS A 425 9.63 26.84 25.75
N PRO A 426 9.68 25.69 25.07
CA PRO A 426 10.79 24.72 25.23
C PRO A 426 12.13 25.41 24.93
N SER A 427 13.19 24.96 25.59
CA SER A 427 14.51 25.52 25.28
C SER A 427 14.97 25.14 23.86
N GLU A 428 15.60 26.05 23.16
CA GLU A 428 16.14 25.79 21.81
C GLU A 428 17.09 24.60 21.78
N THR A 429 17.96 24.47 22.80
CA THR A 429 18.88 23.33 22.93
C THR A 429 18.13 22.00 23.03
N PHE A 430 17.00 21.98 23.73
CA PHE A 430 16.17 20.76 23.84
C PHE A 430 15.54 20.42 22.48
N MET A 431 14.95 21.41 21.79
CA MET A 431 14.33 21.22 20.48
C MET A 431 15.36 20.70 19.47
N ILE A 432 16.55 21.33 19.36
CA ILE A 432 17.62 20.89 18.46
C ILE A 432 18.05 19.44 18.76
N ARG A 433 18.22 19.08 20.03
CA ARG A 433 18.59 17.69 20.40
C ARG A 433 17.49 16.71 20.04
N ALA A 434 16.24 17.06 20.27
CA ALA A 434 15.09 16.22 19.90
C ALA A 434 15.06 15.99 18.38
N GLU A 435 15.24 17.05 17.58
CA GLU A 435 15.33 16.97 16.11
C GLU A 435 16.43 16.02 15.65
N TYR A 436 17.65 16.12 16.21
CA TYR A 436 18.75 15.19 15.88
C TYR A 436 18.41 13.73 16.20
N VAL A 437 17.77 13.48 17.34
CA VAL A 437 17.35 12.13 17.73
C VAL A 437 16.27 11.61 16.78
N GLY A 438 15.26 12.43 16.50
CA GLY A 438 14.18 12.07 15.57
C GLY A 438 14.71 11.77 14.17
N PHE A 439 15.58 12.64 13.64
CA PHE A 439 16.22 12.44 12.34
C PHE A 439 17.08 11.16 12.30
N GLY A 440 17.82 10.86 13.37
CA GLY A 440 18.56 9.62 13.49
C GLY A 440 17.68 8.38 13.44
N ILE A 441 16.50 8.42 14.11
CA ILE A 441 15.50 7.33 14.06
C ILE A 441 14.95 7.18 12.65
N LEU A 442 14.59 8.28 11.97
CA LEU A 442 14.06 8.23 10.60
C LEU A 442 15.08 7.67 9.61
N ILE A 443 16.35 8.08 9.70
CA ILE A 443 17.42 7.50 8.86
C ILE A 443 17.56 6.01 9.12
N LEU A 444 17.57 5.58 10.39
CA LEU A 444 17.65 4.16 10.73
C LEU A 444 16.51 3.35 10.13
N LEU A 445 15.27 3.84 10.29
CA LEU A 445 14.10 3.19 9.72
C LEU A 445 14.16 3.13 8.18
N MET A 446 14.60 4.22 7.53
CA MET A 446 14.78 4.27 6.08
C MET A 446 15.84 3.26 5.61
N VAL A 447 16.97 3.14 6.30
CA VAL A 447 18.02 2.16 5.98
C VAL A 447 17.50 0.75 6.13
N VAL A 448 16.80 0.42 7.23
CA VAL A 448 16.24 -0.92 7.47
C VAL A 448 15.19 -1.25 6.39
N ALA A 449 14.28 -0.34 6.08
CA ALA A 449 13.23 -0.57 5.08
C ALA A 449 13.80 -0.83 3.68
N ASN A 450 14.77 -0.01 3.24
CA ASN A 450 15.39 -0.21 1.92
C ASN A 450 16.31 -1.45 1.89
N LEU A 451 16.97 -1.79 3.01
CA LEU A 451 17.73 -3.04 3.11
C LEU A 451 16.81 -4.26 2.98
N ASN A 452 15.64 -4.25 3.61
CA ASN A 452 14.63 -5.30 3.43
C ASN A 452 14.21 -5.43 1.97
N ASP A 453 14.00 -4.32 1.25
CA ASP A 453 13.66 -4.37 -0.18
C ASP A 453 14.76 -5.03 -1.01
N ILE A 454 16.03 -4.72 -0.72
CA ILE A 454 17.18 -5.34 -1.38
C ILE A 454 17.25 -6.84 -1.06
N LEU A 455 17.04 -7.24 0.21
CA LEU A 455 17.07 -8.64 0.62
C LEU A 455 15.93 -9.45 -0.04
N ARG A 456 14.73 -8.88 -0.16
CA ARG A 456 13.62 -9.50 -0.91
C ARG A 456 13.95 -9.65 -2.38
N TRP A 457 14.53 -8.61 -3.00
CA TRP A 457 14.93 -8.68 -4.41
C TRP A 457 16.01 -9.73 -4.67
N LEU A 458 16.90 -9.97 -3.70
CA LEU A 458 17.93 -11.01 -3.75
C LEU A 458 17.42 -12.40 -3.36
N GLY A 459 16.15 -12.54 -2.92
CA GLY A 459 15.55 -13.81 -2.52
C GLY A 459 15.98 -14.33 -1.14
N TYR A 460 16.47 -13.46 -0.25
CA TYR A 460 16.84 -13.83 1.12
C TYR A 460 15.70 -13.65 2.15
N MET A 461 14.57 -13.08 1.71
CA MET A 461 13.38 -12.83 2.56
C MET A 461 12.10 -13.09 1.77
#